data_e50779f05daffcf20c88b2a8617d1b31
#
_entry.id   e50779f05daffcf20c88b2a8617d1b31
#
_cell.length_a   1.000
_cell.length_b   1.000
_cell.length_c   1.000
_cell.angle_alpha   90.00
_cell.angle_beta   90.00
_cell.angle_gamma   90.00
#
_symmetry.space_group_name_H-M   'P 1'
#
loop_
_entity.id
_entity.type
_entity.pdbx_description
1 polymer ?
#
loop_
_entity_poly.entity_id
_entity_poly.type
_entity_poly.pdbx_seq_one_letter_code
_entity_poly.pdbx_strand_id
1 'polypeptide(L)'
;MTTESDNPFSPGKSAPSPQSGGEAEISSETSKIIESYKNPYYRYLVLGILTIVYVSNFVDRQVINVLAQYIIEDLQISDGQFGMLSGLAFAFIYTTLSIPIARWADISNRRNIIAISAAIWSVMTALCGLAQNFTQLFLARFGVGVGEAGASPPSHSIVSDIFPAEQRATALSIYSLGVYGGILVGTVGGAYLVEFFDWRTAFIVVGLPGIFLALLVRVAIKEPPRGMAESRVDVQPPGFVKVVEFLWERKSFRHLSFAFALHAFVTYGVG
;
A
#
# COMPACT_ATOMS: atom_id res chain seq x y z
N MET A 1 -34.45 16.20 6.42
CA MET A 1 -33.74 17.21 7.23
C MET A 1 -33.15 16.48 8.42
N THR A 2 -31.96 15.98 8.29
CA THR A 2 -31.19 15.42 9.41
C THR A 2 -30.52 16.60 10.08
N THR A 3 -30.75 16.78 11.35
CA THR A 3 -30.19 17.86 12.15
C THR A 3 -28.67 17.70 12.26
N GLU A 4 -27.95 18.79 12.22
CA GLU A 4 -26.48 18.90 12.28
C GLU A 4 -25.86 18.30 13.57
N SER A 5 -26.71 17.85 14.50
CA SER A 5 -26.32 17.26 15.80
C SER A 5 -25.81 15.82 15.74
N ASP A 6 -26.02 15.09 14.65
CA ASP A 6 -25.73 13.65 14.55
C ASP A 6 -24.43 13.31 13.77
N ASN A 7 -23.60 14.32 13.52
CA ASN A 7 -22.29 14.07 12.91
C ASN A 7 -21.27 13.64 13.98
N PRO A 8 -20.86 12.37 14.03
CA PRO A 8 -19.89 11.88 15.01
C PRO A 8 -18.49 12.50 14.85
N PHE A 9 -18.27 13.28 13.79
CA PHE A 9 -17.04 14.02 13.50
C PHE A 9 -17.21 15.54 13.63
N SER A 10 -18.40 16.04 14.07
CA SER A 10 -18.52 17.44 14.42
C SER A 10 -17.66 17.72 15.66
N PRO A 11 -16.92 18.82 15.71
CA PRO A 11 -16.25 19.23 16.94
C PRO A 11 -17.32 19.37 18.02
N GLY A 12 -17.27 18.46 19.02
CA GLY A 12 -18.29 18.37 20.06
C GLY A 12 -18.54 19.73 20.69
N LYS A 13 -19.80 20.01 20.98
CA LYS A 13 -20.20 21.13 21.82
C LYS A 13 -19.39 21.05 23.11
N SER A 14 -18.59 22.10 23.34
CA SER A 14 -17.87 22.40 24.59
C SER A 14 -17.47 21.16 25.40
N ALA A 15 -16.34 20.56 25.00
CA ALA A 15 -15.51 19.84 25.96
C ALA A 15 -15.27 20.80 27.14
N PRO A 16 -15.33 20.32 28.40
CA PRO A 16 -14.92 21.11 29.55
C PRO A 16 -13.55 21.69 29.23
N SER A 17 -13.38 22.99 29.52
CA SER A 17 -12.11 23.70 29.38
C SER A 17 -10.96 22.80 29.84
N PRO A 18 -9.87 22.64 29.06
CA PRO A 18 -8.75 21.80 29.49
C PRO A 18 -8.33 22.31 30.88
N GLN A 19 -8.51 21.45 31.88
CA GLN A 19 -7.88 21.68 33.15
C GLN A 19 -6.38 21.75 32.87
N SER A 20 -5.78 22.88 33.22
CA SER A 20 -4.36 23.20 33.13
C SER A 20 -3.57 22.15 33.92
N GLY A 21 -3.18 21.03 33.29
CA GLY A 21 -2.47 19.96 33.94
C GLY A 21 -2.35 18.73 33.05
N GLY A 22 -1.80 18.86 31.84
CA GLY A 22 -1.57 17.75 30.98
C GLY A 22 -1.21 18.15 29.54
N GLU A 23 -0.35 19.14 29.34
CA GLU A 23 0.51 19.13 28.16
C GLU A 23 1.37 17.87 28.34
N ALA A 24 0.95 16.77 27.69
CA ALA A 24 1.77 15.59 27.58
C ALA A 24 3.08 16.06 26.98
N GLU A 25 4.15 16.03 27.75
CA GLU A 25 5.49 16.41 27.36
C GLU A 25 5.81 15.60 26.12
N ILE A 26 5.71 16.23 24.94
CA ILE A 26 6.04 15.58 23.67
C ILE A 26 7.45 15.04 23.86
N SER A 27 7.62 13.72 23.81
CA SER A 27 8.92 13.12 24.13
C SER A 27 9.99 13.79 23.24
N SER A 28 11.19 13.96 23.76
CA SER A 28 12.28 14.61 23.03
C SER A 28 12.54 13.94 21.67
N GLU A 29 12.23 12.65 21.57
CA GLU A 29 12.30 11.87 20.34
C GLU A 29 11.21 12.28 19.34
N THR A 30 9.98 12.44 19.77
CA THR A 30 8.87 12.91 18.92
C THR A 30 9.14 14.31 18.36
N SER A 31 9.67 15.21 19.21
CA SER A 31 10.07 16.56 18.79
C SER A 31 11.14 16.52 17.69
N LYS A 32 12.14 15.67 17.80
CA LYS A 32 13.19 15.48 16.78
C LYS A 32 12.62 14.91 15.47
N ILE A 33 11.62 14.04 15.55
CA ILE A 33 10.95 13.50 14.35
C ILE A 33 10.18 14.61 13.65
N ILE A 34 9.37 15.38 14.38
CA ILE A 34 8.62 16.51 13.83
C ILE A 34 9.58 17.53 13.18
N GLU A 35 10.69 17.86 13.84
CA GLU A 35 11.69 18.77 13.29
C GLU A 35 12.30 18.26 11.98
N SER A 36 12.54 16.94 11.87
CA SER A 36 13.03 16.33 10.62
C SER A 36 12.06 16.57 9.45
N TYR A 37 10.75 16.51 9.71
CA TYR A 37 9.71 16.70 8.70
C TYR A 37 9.41 18.18 8.39
N LYS A 38 9.92 19.13 9.15
CA LYS A 38 9.91 20.56 8.75
C LYS A 38 10.78 20.80 7.52
N ASN A 39 11.82 19.99 7.35
CA ASN A 39 12.67 20.06 6.16
C ASN A 39 11.92 19.51 4.93
N PRO A 40 11.66 20.33 3.90
CA PRO A 40 10.95 19.89 2.69
C PRO A 40 11.71 18.79 1.95
N TYR A 41 13.05 18.82 1.92
CA TYR A 41 13.84 17.77 1.27
C TYR A 41 13.61 16.40 1.89
N TYR A 42 13.47 16.33 3.21
CA TYR A 42 13.20 15.06 3.88
C TYR A 42 11.78 14.53 3.56
N ARG A 43 10.77 15.41 3.50
CA ARG A 43 9.40 15.02 3.09
C ARG A 43 9.37 14.43 1.68
N TYR A 44 10.04 15.11 0.73
CA TYR A 44 10.11 14.60 -0.65
C TYR A 44 10.99 13.36 -0.77
N LEU A 45 12.03 13.21 0.04
CA LEU A 45 12.80 11.97 0.13
C LEU A 45 11.92 10.80 0.56
N VAL A 46 11.14 10.97 1.62
CA VAL A 46 10.19 9.94 2.10
C VAL A 46 9.14 9.63 1.03
N LEU A 47 8.57 10.64 0.39
CA LEU A 47 7.65 10.45 -0.73
C LEU A 47 8.30 9.67 -1.87
N GLY A 48 9.53 10.00 -2.25
CA GLY A 48 10.29 9.29 -3.28
C GLY A 48 10.52 7.83 -2.94
N ILE A 49 10.92 7.53 -1.70
CA ILE A 49 11.11 6.14 -1.23
C ILE A 49 9.77 5.37 -1.31
N LEU A 50 8.67 5.95 -0.81
CA LEU A 50 7.36 5.30 -0.87
C LEU A 50 6.88 5.10 -2.30
N THR A 51 7.16 6.05 -3.20
CA THR A 51 6.86 5.94 -4.63
C THR A 51 7.66 4.81 -5.28
N ILE A 52 8.95 4.67 -4.98
CA ILE A 52 9.80 3.57 -5.50
C ILE A 52 9.30 2.22 -4.97
N VAL A 53 8.90 2.13 -3.70
CA VAL A 53 8.26 0.93 -3.14
C VAL A 53 6.99 0.58 -3.93
N TYR A 54 6.19 1.59 -4.28
CA TYR A 54 4.97 1.40 -5.05
C TYR A 54 5.26 1.01 -6.50
N VAL A 55 6.30 1.57 -7.13
CA VAL A 55 6.81 1.11 -8.44
C VAL A 55 7.17 -0.38 -8.37
N SER A 56 7.98 -0.80 -7.37
CA SER A 56 8.38 -2.20 -7.21
C SER A 56 7.17 -3.13 -7.07
N ASN A 57 6.16 -2.72 -6.30
CA ASN A 57 4.92 -3.47 -6.15
C ASN A 57 4.20 -3.72 -7.49
N PHE A 58 4.13 -2.70 -8.36
CA PHE A 58 3.51 -2.83 -9.68
C PHE A 58 4.41 -3.56 -10.70
N VAL A 59 5.72 -3.51 -10.56
CA VAL A 59 6.64 -4.35 -11.34
C VAL A 59 6.35 -5.83 -11.09
N ASP A 60 6.20 -6.24 -9.83
CA ASP A 60 5.89 -7.63 -9.46
C ASP A 60 4.56 -8.12 -10.03
N ARG A 61 3.54 -7.23 -10.06
CA ARG A 61 2.23 -7.54 -10.67
C ARG A 61 2.31 -7.67 -12.18
N GLN A 62 3.16 -6.87 -12.82
CA GLN A 62 3.25 -6.83 -14.27
C GLN A 62 4.10 -7.96 -14.83
N VAL A 63 5.18 -8.31 -14.14
CA VAL A 63 6.13 -9.34 -14.59
C VAL A 63 5.45 -10.69 -14.84
N ILE A 64 4.55 -11.14 -13.96
CA ILE A 64 3.88 -12.44 -14.16
C ILE A 64 3.09 -12.48 -15.47
N ASN A 65 2.46 -11.36 -15.87
CA ASN A 65 1.70 -11.29 -17.12
C ASN A 65 2.61 -11.36 -18.34
N VAL A 66 3.78 -10.71 -18.28
CA VAL A 66 4.80 -10.78 -19.34
C VAL A 66 5.36 -12.19 -19.48
N LEU A 67 5.54 -12.90 -18.35
CA LEU A 67 6.09 -14.26 -18.31
C LEU A 67 5.03 -15.35 -18.55
N ALA A 68 3.75 -14.99 -18.79
CA ALA A 68 2.62 -15.91 -18.82
C ALA A 68 2.86 -17.14 -19.70
N GLN A 69 3.23 -16.93 -20.96
CA GLN A 69 3.41 -18.01 -21.94
C GLN A 69 4.51 -18.98 -21.51
N TYR A 70 5.63 -18.47 -21.01
CA TYR A 70 6.76 -19.28 -20.58
C TYR A 70 6.41 -20.14 -19.35
N ILE A 71 5.61 -19.59 -18.42
CA ILE A 71 5.13 -20.29 -17.21
C ILE A 71 4.13 -21.40 -17.61
N ILE A 72 3.18 -21.11 -18.51
CA ILE A 72 2.17 -22.05 -18.98
C ILE A 72 2.85 -23.25 -19.66
N GLU A 73 3.81 -22.97 -20.54
CA GLU A 73 4.51 -24.01 -21.29
C GLU A 73 5.43 -24.87 -20.41
N ASP A 74 6.15 -24.27 -19.47
CA ASP A 74 7.11 -24.96 -18.62
C ASP A 74 6.43 -25.81 -17.51
N LEU A 75 5.39 -25.25 -16.88
CA LEU A 75 4.66 -25.95 -15.81
C LEU A 75 3.48 -26.79 -16.33
N GLN A 76 3.22 -26.78 -17.65
CA GLN A 76 2.11 -27.50 -18.29
C GLN A 76 0.76 -27.21 -17.62
N ILE A 77 0.50 -25.95 -17.31
CA ILE A 77 -0.74 -25.49 -16.69
C ILE A 77 -1.72 -24.95 -17.72
N SER A 78 -3.01 -24.98 -17.42
CA SER A 78 -4.05 -24.42 -18.30
C SER A 78 -4.14 -22.89 -18.14
N ASP A 79 -4.69 -22.19 -19.14
CA ASP A 79 -4.98 -20.76 -19.09
C ASP A 79 -5.87 -20.39 -17.88
N GLY A 80 -6.83 -21.25 -17.52
CA GLY A 80 -7.66 -21.08 -16.34
C GLY A 80 -6.87 -21.12 -15.03
N GLN A 81 -5.90 -22.02 -14.92
CA GLN A 81 -4.98 -22.07 -13.78
C GLN A 81 -4.08 -20.83 -13.74
N PHE A 82 -3.58 -20.38 -14.88
CA PHE A 82 -2.81 -19.15 -14.95
C PHE A 82 -3.65 -17.92 -14.57
N GLY A 83 -4.89 -17.82 -15.04
CA GLY A 83 -5.82 -16.77 -14.64
C GLY A 83 -6.11 -16.74 -13.15
N MET A 84 -6.10 -17.90 -12.47
CA MET A 84 -6.16 -17.95 -11.01
C MET A 84 -4.91 -17.38 -10.34
N LEU A 85 -3.71 -17.62 -10.90
CA LEU A 85 -2.44 -17.12 -10.37
C LEU A 85 -2.29 -15.60 -10.50
N SER A 86 -2.63 -15.07 -11.67
CA SER A 86 -2.42 -13.66 -12.01
C SER A 86 -3.56 -12.75 -11.57
N GLY A 87 -4.80 -13.26 -11.52
CA GLY A 87 -6.02 -12.50 -11.35
C GLY A 87 -6.78 -12.77 -10.06
N LEU A 88 -7.73 -13.72 -10.11
CA LEU A 88 -8.76 -13.86 -9.08
C LEU A 88 -8.22 -14.17 -7.68
N ALA A 89 -7.30 -15.12 -7.53
CA ALA A 89 -6.78 -15.49 -6.22
C ALA A 89 -5.98 -14.34 -5.60
N PHE A 90 -5.14 -13.68 -6.39
CA PHE A 90 -4.39 -12.51 -5.95
C PHE A 90 -5.31 -11.36 -5.54
N ALA A 91 -6.28 -10.98 -6.39
CA ALA A 91 -7.21 -9.90 -6.12
C ALA A 91 -8.05 -10.16 -4.85
N PHE A 92 -8.52 -11.39 -4.66
CA PHE A 92 -9.28 -11.78 -3.48
C PHE A 92 -8.47 -11.64 -2.19
N ILE A 93 -7.24 -12.17 -2.17
CA ILE A 93 -6.35 -12.11 -1.00
C ILE A 93 -5.95 -10.68 -0.69
N TYR A 94 -5.49 -9.95 -1.71
CA TYR A 94 -5.10 -8.56 -1.58
C TYR A 94 -6.23 -7.70 -1.01
N THR A 95 -7.44 -7.81 -1.55
CA THR A 95 -8.59 -7.02 -1.10
C THR A 95 -9.02 -7.41 0.31
N THR A 96 -9.10 -8.72 0.59
CA THR A 96 -9.53 -9.21 1.91
C THR A 96 -8.55 -8.80 3.01
N LEU A 97 -7.25 -8.90 2.76
CA LEU A 97 -6.22 -8.58 3.75
C LEU A 97 -5.92 -7.08 3.87
N SER A 98 -6.15 -6.30 2.83
CA SER A 98 -5.94 -4.84 2.88
C SER A 98 -6.77 -4.18 3.97
N ILE A 99 -7.99 -4.66 4.24
CA ILE A 99 -8.88 -4.09 5.27
C ILE A 99 -8.32 -4.29 6.68
N PRO A 100 -8.03 -5.53 7.15
CA PRO A 100 -7.47 -5.73 8.48
C PRO A 100 -6.07 -5.13 8.63
N ILE A 101 -5.25 -5.14 7.58
CA ILE A 101 -3.91 -4.52 7.62
C ILE A 101 -4.02 -2.99 7.69
N ALA A 102 -4.95 -2.37 6.97
CA ALA A 102 -5.22 -0.93 7.12
C ALA A 102 -5.60 -0.60 8.57
N ARG A 103 -6.45 -1.42 9.20
CA ARG A 103 -6.79 -1.26 10.61
C ARG A 103 -5.60 -1.46 11.54
N TRP A 104 -4.76 -2.45 11.27
CA TRP A 104 -3.52 -2.62 12.00
C TRP A 104 -2.58 -1.42 11.83
N ALA A 105 -2.51 -0.85 10.63
CA ALA A 105 -1.75 0.36 10.37
C ALA A 105 -2.27 1.58 11.14
N ASP A 106 -3.56 1.64 11.46
CA ASP A 106 -4.13 2.72 12.28
C ASP A 106 -3.63 2.75 13.73
N ILE A 107 -3.20 1.62 14.26
CA ILE A 107 -2.80 1.47 15.67
C ILE A 107 -1.33 1.11 15.87
N SER A 108 -0.61 0.80 14.80
CA SER A 108 0.77 0.32 14.83
C SER A 108 1.73 1.25 14.08
N ASN A 109 3.01 0.92 14.08
CA ASN A 109 4.05 1.64 13.37
C ASN A 109 3.97 1.35 11.86
N ARG A 110 3.51 2.33 11.07
CA ARG A 110 3.25 2.20 9.62
C ARG A 110 4.50 1.93 8.82
N ARG A 111 5.62 2.57 9.17
CA ARG A 111 6.92 2.32 8.56
C ARG A 111 7.31 0.84 8.67
N ASN A 112 7.15 0.25 9.85
CA ASN A 112 7.48 -1.17 10.06
C ASN A 112 6.56 -2.08 9.26
N ILE A 113 5.26 -1.76 9.16
CA ILE A 113 4.31 -2.51 8.34
C ILE A 113 4.76 -2.48 6.87
N ILE A 114 5.09 -1.31 6.32
CA ILE A 114 5.56 -1.18 4.94
C ILE A 114 6.85 -1.99 4.73
N ALA A 115 7.82 -1.89 5.64
CA ALA A 115 9.09 -2.61 5.53
C ALA A 115 8.90 -4.13 5.59
N ILE A 116 8.10 -4.64 6.53
CA ILE A 116 7.80 -6.07 6.65
C ILE A 116 7.04 -6.55 5.40
N SER A 117 6.06 -5.80 4.96
CA SER A 117 5.29 -6.08 3.76
C SER A 117 6.19 -6.17 2.53
N ALA A 118 7.07 -5.18 2.34
CA ALA A 118 8.05 -5.18 1.25
C ALA A 118 8.97 -6.40 1.30
N ALA A 119 9.47 -6.77 2.47
CA ALA A 119 10.29 -7.95 2.63
C ALA A 119 9.52 -9.24 2.30
N ILE A 120 8.27 -9.37 2.77
CA ILE A 120 7.45 -10.57 2.52
C ILE A 120 7.20 -10.73 1.02
N TRP A 121 6.62 -9.72 0.34
CA TRP A 121 6.33 -9.90 -1.09
C TRP A 121 7.59 -10.12 -1.91
N SER A 122 8.71 -9.45 -1.59
CA SER A 122 9.98 -9.61 -2.30
C SER A 122 10.53 -11.03 -2.20
N VAL A 123 10.53 -11.60 -1.00
CA VAL A 123 10.92 -13.01 -0.78
C VAL A 123 9.98 -13.94 -1.53
N MET A 124 8.67 -13.70 -1.46
CA MET A 124 7.67 -14.53 -2.14
C MET A 124 7.78 -14.41 -3.67
N THR A 125 8.07 -13.22 -4.21
CA THR A 125 8.35 -13.04 -5.64
C THR A 125 9.60 -13.82 -6.06
N ALA A 126 10.68 -13.75 -5.30
CA ALA A 126 11.87 -14.57 -5.58
C ALA A 126 11.57 -16.09 -5.50
N LEU A 127 10.73 -16.51 -4.54
CA LEU A 127 10.28 -17.90 -4.42
C LEU A 127 9.41 -18.36 -5.61
N CYS A 128 8.69 -17.45 -6.29
CA CYS A 128 8.01 -17.79 -7.54
C CYS A 128 8.99 -18.35 -8.58
N GLY A 129 10.21 -17.80 -8.64
CA GLY A 129 11.26 -18.30 -9.54
C GLY A 129 11.80 -19.70 -9.17
N LEU A 130 11.55 -20.19 -7.97
CA LEU A 130 11.95 -21.54 -7.54
C LEU A 130 10.82 -22.58 -7.68
N ALA A 131 9.63 -22.16 -8.13
CA ALA A 131 8.47 -23.03 -8.25
C ALA A 131 8.66 -24.09 -9.34
N GLN A 132 8.37 -25.35 -9.03
CA GLN A 132 8.48 -26.50 -9.94
C GLN A 132 7.11 -27.01 -10.41
N ASN A 133 6.03 -26.50 -9.85
CA ASN A 133 4.67 -26.89 -10.18
C ASN A 133 3.67 -25.79 -9.83
N PHE A 134 2.43 -25.94 -10.33
CA PHE A 134 1.35 -24.98 -10.09
C PHE A 134 1.15 -24.64 -8.61
N THR A 135 1.13 -25.65 -7.74
CA THR A 135 0.83 -25.45 -6.31
C THR A 135 1.88 -24.58 -5.63
N GLN A 136 3.17 -24.83 -5.91
CA GLN A 136 4.26 -24.03 -5.36
C GLN A 136 4.18 -22.57 -5.86
N LEU A 137 3.94 -22.38 -7.16
CA LEU A 137 3.79 -21.05 -7.72
C LEU A 137 2.56 -20.33 -7.15
N PHE A 138 1.44 -21.05 -6.99
CA PHE A 138 0.23 -20.53 -6.39
C PHE A 138 0.44 -20.06 -4.96
N LEU A 139 1.10 -20.89 -4.12
CA LEU A 139 1.39 -20.51 -2.73
C LEU A 139 2.36 -19.33 -2.63
N ALA A 140 3.37 -19.27 -3.50
CA ALA A 140 4.28 -18.12 -3.55
C ALA A 140 3.53 -16.84 -3.96
N ARG A 141 2.66 -16.89 -5.00
CA ARG A 141 1.81 -15.77 -5.42
C ARG A 141 0.79 -15.37 -4.34
N PHE A 142 0.24 -16.33 -3.61
CA PHE A 142 -0.55 -16.06 -2.42
C PHE A 142 0.23 -15.21 -1.41
N GLY A 143 1.47 -15.61 -1.11
CA GLY A 143 2.36 -14.88 -0.22
C GLY A 143 2.72 -13.47 -0.72
N VAL A 144 2.90 -13.29 -2.06
CA VAL A 144 3.05 -11.96 -2.67
C VAL A 144 1.84 -11.09 -2.37
N GLY A 145 0.61 -11.60 -2.60
CA GLY A 145 -0.63 -10.88 -2.32
C GLY A 145 -0.77 -10.46 -0.86
N VAL A 146 -0.38 -11.34 0.09
CA VAL A 146 -0.35 -11.04 1.53
C VAL A 146 0.62 -9.88 1.82
N GLY A 147 1.82 -9.94 1.27
CA GLY A 147 2.83 -8.88 1.47
C GLY A 147 2.37 -7.55 0.88
N GLU A 148 1.90 -7.55 -0.36
CA GLU A 148 1.51 -6.32 -1.05
C GLU A 148 0.32 -5.60 -0.41
N ALA A 149 -0.60 -6.33 0.23
CA ALA A 149 -1.75 -5.74 0.91
C ALA A 149 -1.37 -4.75 2.02
N GLY A 150 -0.16 -4.87 2.57
CA GLY A 150 0.32 -4.03 3.66
C GLY A 150 1.09 -2.77 3.25
N ALA A 151 1.27 -2.49 1.97
CA ALA A 151 2.08 -1.34 1.55
C ALA A 151 1.27 -0.06 1.35
N SER A 152 0.18 -0.11 0.58
CA SER A 152 -0.55 1.08 0.15
C SER A 152 -1.27 1.83 1.27
N PRO A 153 -2.08 1.20 2.14
CA PRO A 153 -2.81 1.94 3.18
C PRO A 153 -1.90 2.72 4.12
N PRO A 154 -0.83 2.13 4.70
CA PRO A 154 0.06 2.89 5.59
C PRO A 154 0.88 3.94 4.84
N SER A 155 1.23 3.74 3.56
CA SER A 155 1.92 4.75 2.74
C SER A 155 1.06 5.99 2.52
N HIS A 156 -0.22 5.81 2.16
CA HIS A 156 -1.17 6.92 2.06
C HIS A 156 -1.32 7.68 3.37
N SER A 157 -1.38 6.97 4.50
CA SER A 157 -1.46 7.56 5.83
C SER A 157 -0.21 8.39 6.16
N ILE A 158 1.00 7.86 5.91
CA ILE A 158 2.25 8.60 6.11
C ILE A 158 2.29 9.86 5.24
N VAL A 159 1.98 9.76 3.93
CA VAL A 159 1.95 10.92 3.03
C VAL A 159 0.97 11.98 3.53
N SER A 160 -0.21 11.58 4.01
CA SER A 160 -1.21 12.49 4.54
C SER A 160 -0.76 13.22 5.80
N ASP A 161 0.07 12.59 6.64
CA ASP A 161 0.58 13.19 7.88
C ASP A 161 1.79 14.11 7.65
N ILE A 162 2.59 13.88 6.60
CA ILE A 162 3.80 14.68 6.36
C ILE A 162 3.58 15.86 5.41
N PHE A 163 2.48 15.87 4.63
CA PHE A 163 2.15 16.98 3.74
C PHE A 163 0.92 17.75 4.22
N PRO A 164 0.98 19.09 4.25
CA PRO A 164 -0.18 19.92 4.59
C PRO A 164 -1.29 19.75 3.55
N ALA A 165 -2.52 20.11 3.92
CA ALA A 165 -3.72 19.88 3.12
C ALA A 165 -3.60 20.40 1.68
N GLU A 166 -2.95 21.57 1.49
CA GLU A 166 -2.76 22.23 0.19
C GLU A 166 -1.83 21.45 -0.74
N GLN A 167 -0.89 20.68 -0.20
CA GLN A 167 0.11 19.93 -0.96
C GLN A 167 -0.21 18.42 -1.02
N ARG A 168 -1.16 17.94 -0.21
CA ARG A 168 -1.48 16.52 -0.05
C ARG A 168 -1.93 15.88 -1.36
N ALA A 169 -2.80 16.55 -2.12
CA ALA A 169 -3.27 16.05 -3.41
C ALA A 169 -2.11 15.85 -4.40
N THR A 170 -1.19 16.81 -4.49
CA THR A 170 0.01 16.72 -5.34
C THR A 170 0.92 15.57 -4.88
N ALA A 171 1.18 15.45 -3.58
CA ALA A 171 2.02 14.38 -3.04
C ALA A 171 1.42 12.99 -3.32
N LEU A 172 0.11 12.82 -3.13
CA LEU A 172 -0.58 11.56 -3.45
C LEU A 172 -0.59 11.28 -4.95
N SER A 173 -0.67 12.30 -5.80
CA SER A 173 -0.55 12.15 -7.25
C SER A 173 0.85 11.68 -7.65
N ILE A 174 1.92 12.24 -7.06
CA ILE A 174 3.30 11.78 -7.27
C ILE A 174 3.44 10.32 -6.83
N TYR A 175 2.94 9.96 -5.65
CA TYR A 175 2.92 8.57 -5.18
C TYR A 175 2.22 7.64 -6.19
N SER A 176 1.06 8.07 -6.72
CA SER A 176 0.27 7.30 -7.68
C SER A 176 0.94 7.12 -9.04
N LEU A 177 1.90 7.99 -9.43
CA LEU A 177 2.74 7.78 -10.61
C LEU A 177 3.56 6.48 -10.51
N GLY A 178 3.77 5.97 -9.30
CA GLY A 178 4.40 4.67 -9.07
C GLY A 178 3.69 3.52 -9.79
N VAL A 179 2.36 3.59 -9.98
CA VAL A 179 1.59 2.60 -10.74
C VAL A 179 2.08 2.54 -12.19
N TYR A 180 2.08 3.68 -12.87
CA TYR A 180 2.46 3.75 -14.29
C TYR A 180 3.95 3.47 -14.49
N GLY A 181 4.79 3.97 -13.57
CA GLY A 181 6.22 3.64 -13.54
C GLY A 181 6.46 2.14 -13.39
N GLY A 182 5.72 1.49 -12.48
CA GLY A 182 5.80 0.05 -12.24
C GLY A 182 5.31 -0.77 -13.44
N ILE A 183 4.21 -0.38 -14.06
CA ILE A 183 3.72 -1.03 -15.28
C ILE A 183 4.76 -0.92 -16.40
N LEU A 184 5.29 0.28 -16.65
CA LEU A 184 6.29 0.50 -17.69
C LEU A 184 7.55 -0.34 -17.44
N VAL A 185 8.13 -0.22 -16.24
CA VAL A 185 9.36 -0.96 -15.87
C VAL A 185 9.12 -2.47 -15.86
N GLY A 186 7.97 -2.92 -15.34
CA GLY A 186 7.61 -4.34 -15.29
C GLY A 186 7.39 -4.94 -16.68
N THR A 187 6.74 -4.21 -17.59
CA THR A 187 6.51 -4.68 -18.94
C THR A 187 7.81 -4.70 -19.76
N VAL A 188 8.50 -3.57 -19.82
CA VAL A 188 9.73 -3.46 -20.63
C VAL A 188 10.85 -4.29 -20.00
N GLY A 189 11.05 -4.19 -18.69
CA GLY A 189 12.08 -4.94 -17.97
C GLY A 189 11.80 -6.44 -17.97
N GLY A 190 10.55 -6.86 -17.77
CA GLY A 190 10.14 -8.25 -17.84
C GLY A 190 10.37 -8.87 -19.21
N ALA A 191 9.98 -8.15 -20.30
CA ALA A 191 10.24 -8.59 -21.67
C ALA A 191 11.74 -8.73 -21.95
N TYR A 192 12.55 -7.74 -21.52
CA TYR A 192 14.01 -7.80 -21.65
C TYR A 192 14.62 -8.97 -20.86
N LEU A 193 14.16 -9.18 -19.63
CA LEU A 193 14.67 -10.27 -18.79
C LEU A 193 14.41 -11.65 -19.42
N VAL A 194 13.25 -11.85 -20.03
CA VAL A 194 12.90 -13.15 -20.61
C VAL A 194 13.59 -13.40 -21.96
N GLU A 195 14.05 -12.36 -22.64
CA GLU A 195 14.84 -12.50 -23.86
C GLU A 195 16.25 -13.06 -23.58
N PHE A 196 16.84 -12.72 -22.41
CA PHE A 196 18.21 -13.10 -22.04
C PHE A 196 18.29 -14.18 -20.96
N PHE A 197 17.21 -14.36 -20.21
CA PHE A 197 17.13 -15.29 -19.08
C PHE A 197 15.82 -16.07 -19.14
N ASP A 198 15.73 -17.11 -18.30
CA ASP A 198 14.48 -17.83 -18.10
C ASP A 198 13.51 -17.06 -17.18
N TRP A 199 12.23 -17.47 -17.17
CA TRP A 199 11.21 -16.84 -16.34
C TRP A 199 11.49 -16.96 -14.83
N ARG A 200 12.20 -18.02 -14.41
CA ARG A 200 12.59 -18.21 -13.01
C ARG A 200 13.58 -17.17 -12.56
N THR A 201 14.62 -16.96 -13.35
CA THR A 201 15.62 -15.91 -13.12
C THR A 201 14.98 -14.52 -13.11
N ALA A 202 14.00 -14.28 -14.01
CA ALA A 202 13.28 -13.00 -14.02
C ALA A 202 12.57 -12.71 -12.68
N PHE A 203 11.89 -13.68 -12.09
CA PHE A 203 11.28 -13.52 -10.75
C PHE A 203 12.30 -13.25 -9.65
N ILE A 204 13.44 -13.93 -9.67
CA ILE A 204 14.51 -13.72 -8.68
C ILE A 204 15.08 -12.30 -8.81
N VAL A 205 15.37 -11.85 -10.04
CA VAL A 205 15.93 -10.52 -10.33
C VAL A 205 14.93 -9.42 -9.92
N VAL A 206 13.66 -9.62 -10.14
CA VAL A 206 12.61 -8.64 -9.77
C VAL A 206 12.33 -8.64 -8.27
N GLY A 207 12.36 -9.80 -7.62
CA GLY A 207 12.08 -9.91 -6.18
C GLY A 207 13.20 -9.34 -5.29
N LEU A 208 14.46 -9.56 -5.64
CA LEU A 208 15.61 -9.16 -4.80
C LEU A 208 15.67 -7.66 -4.46
N PRO A 209 15.46 -6.71 -5.39
CA PRO A 209 15.50 -5.28 -5.10
C PRO A 209 14.53 -4.83 -4.00
N GLY A 210 13.38 -5.47 -3.88
CA GLY A 210 12.41 -5.13 -2.85
C GLY A 210 12.89 -5.42 -1.43
N ILE A 211 13.83 -6.35 -1.22
CA ILE A 211 14.47 -6.57 0.09
C ILE A 211 15.30 -5.34 0.47
N PHE A 212 16.05 -4.77 -0.48
CA PHE A 212 16.78 -3.52 -0.25
C PHE A 212 15.85 -2.35 0.02
N LEU A 213 14.70 -2.29 -0.67
CA LEU A 213 13.68 -1.27 -0.41
C LEU A 213 13.06 -1.42 0.98
N ALA A 214 12.83 -2.65 1.45
CA ALA A 214 12.36 -2.91 2.81
C ALA A 214 13.35 -2.36 3.85
N LEU A 215 14.64 -2.61 3.66
CA LEU A 215 15.69 -2.08 4.52
C LEU A 215 15.77 -0.55 4.43
N LEU A 216 15.70 0.01 3.22
CA LEU A 216 15.70 1.46 2.99
C LEU A 216 14.53 2.14 3.70
N VAL A 217 13.31 1.61 3.60
CA VAL A 217 12.13 2.09 4.34
C VAL A 217 12.41 2.08 5.84
N ARG A 218 12.96 0.97 6.35
CA ARG A 218 13.21 0.79 7.79
C ARG A 218 14.24 1.78 8.34
N VAL A 219 15.25 2.13 7.57
CA VAL A 219 16.37 2.97 8.00
C VAL A 219 16.14 4.45 7.68
N ALA A 220 15.65 4.78 6.49
CA ALA A 220 15.56 6.16 6.01
C ALA A 220 14.28 6.86 6.44
N ILE A 221 13.16 6.15 6.65
CA ILE A 221 11.90 6.75 7.06
C ILE A 221 11.79 6.75 8.59
N LYS A 222 11.54 7.89 9.18
CA LYS A 222 11.13 8.00 10.58
C LYS A 222 9.60 7.94 10.63
N GLU A 223 9.02 7.22 11.61
CA GLU A 223 7.57 7.16 11.77
C GLU A 223 7.02 8.53 12.15
N PRO A 224 6.20 9.19 11.29
CA PRO A 224 5.65 10.49 11.64
C PRO A 224 4.54 10.33 12.70
N PRO A 225 4.42 11.26 13.65
CA PRO A 225 3.27 11.30 14.54
C PRO A 225 1.97 11.44 13.74
N ARG A 226 0.92 10.77 14.20
CA ARG A 226 -0.40 10.85 13.54
C ARG A 226 -0.98 12.24 13.65
N GLY A 227 -1.62 12.71 12.56
CA GLY A 227 -2.21 14.04 12.51
C GLY A 227 -1.19 15.19 12.54
N MET A 228 0.09 14.89 12.31
CA MET A 228 1.18 15.88 12.37
C MET A 228 0.90 17.11 11.50
N ALA A 229 0.42 16.92 10.28
CA ALA A 229 0.13 18.02 9.35
C ALA A 229 -1.10 18.85 9.77
N GLU A 230 -1.98 18.31 10.60
CA GLU A 230 -3.21 18.98 11.07
C GLU A 230 -3.07 19.51 12.49
N SER A 231 -1.89 19.41 13.11
CA SER A 231 -1.62 19.75 14.52
C SER A 231 -2.59 19.06 15.50
N ARG A 232 -3.16 17.93 15.10
CA ARG A 232 -4.07 17.09 15.89
C ARG A 232 -3.35 15.86 16.38
N VAL A 233 -2.42 16.06 17.30
CA VAL A 233 -1.74 14.94 17.96
C VAL A 233 -2.73 14.32 18.92
N ASP A 234 -2.96 12.99 18.81
CA ASP A 234 -3.77 12.17 19.72
C ASP A 234 -5.28 12.00 19.41
N VAL A 235 -5.68 11.94 18.15
CA VAL A 235 -7.03 11.48 17.83
C VAL A 235 -7.06 9.95 17.81
N GLN A 236 -7.74 9.37 18.79
CA GLN A 236 -8.01 7.91 18.79
C GLN A 236 -8.84 7.54 17.55
N PRO A 237 -8.40 6.57 16.74
CA PRO A 237 -9.16 6.18 15.56
C PRO A 237 -10.52 5.59 15.98
N PRO A 238 -11.62 5.99 15.35
CA PRO A 238 -12.95 5.48 15.66
C PRO A 238 -13.03 3.97 15.43
N GLY A 239 -13.92 3.29 16.13
CA GLY A 239 -14.16 1.85 15.96
C GLY A 239 -14.54 1.52 14.52
N PHE A 240 -13.99 0.42 13.96
CA PHE A 240 -14.20 0.01 12.56
C PHE A 240 -15.68 -0.03 12.14
N VAL A 241 -16.55 -0.62 12.96
CA VAL A 241 -17.98 -0.72 12.68
C VAL A 241 -18.61 0.67 12.51
N LYS A 242 -18.29 1.61 13.42
CA LYS A 242 -18.80 2.99 13.34
C LYS A 242 -18.34 3.71 12.07
N VAL A 243 -17.12 3.45 11.61
CA VAL A 243 -16.61 4.03 10.35
C VAL A 243 -17.39 3.46 9.17
N VAL A 244 -17.60 2.14 9.13
CA VAL A 244 -18.34 1.49 8.04
C VAL A 244 -19.79 1.98 8.01
N GLU A 245 -20.47 2.05 9.15
CA GLU A 245 -21.83 2.58 9.26
C GLU A 245 -21.91 4.02 8.75
N PHE A 246 -21.04 4.90 9.25
CA PHE A 246 -20.96 6.30 8.82
C PHE A 246 -20.72 6.45 7.31
N LEU A 247 -19.81 5.68 6.74
CA LEU A 247 -19.53 5.72 5.31
C LEU A 247 -20.71 5.19 4.49
N TRP A 248 -21.34 4.10 4.96
CA TRP A 248 -22.46 3.48 4.26
C TRP A 248 -23.72 4.35 4.24
N GLU A 249 -23.94 5.19 5.25
CA GLU A 249 -25.02 6.17 5.28
C GLU A 249 -24.85 7.28 4.23
N ARG A 250 -23.60 7.55 3.79
CA ARG A 250 -23.30 8.61 2.81
C ARG A 250 -23.60 8.14 1.38
N LYS A 251 -24.60 8.75 0.74
CA LYS A 251 -24.95 8.44 -0.67
C LYS A 251 -23.76 8.63 -1.60
N SER A 252 -22.98 9.71 -1.41
CA SER A 252 -21.77 9.98 -2.22
C SER A 252 -20.76 8.86 -2.12
N PHE A 253 -20.51 8.31 -0.93
CA PHE A 253 -19.60 7.19 -0.74
C PHE A 253 -20.06 5.95 -1.50
N ARG A 254 -21.33 5.58 -1.37
CA ARG A 254 -21.90 4.41 -2.08
C ARG A 254 -21.80 4.54 -3.60
N HIS A 255 -22.15 5.73 -4.15
CA HIS A 255 -22.04 5.97 -5.59
C HIS A 255 -20.60 5.93 -6.09
N LEU A 256 -19.66 6.56 -5.36
CA LEU A 256 -18.22 6.51 -5.69
C LEU A 256 -17.69 5.09 -5.60
N SER A 257 -18.00 4.34 -4.54
CA SER A 257 -17.57 2.95 -4.38
C SER A 257 -18.07 2.07 -5.51
N PHE A 258 -19.34 2.23 -5.91
CA PHE A 258 -19.91 1.49 -7.03
C PHE A 258 -19.26 1.89 -8.37
N ALA A 259 -19.01 3.16 -8.62
CA ALA A 259 -18.33 3.65 -9.82
C ALA A 259 -16.90 3.12 -9.91
N PHE A 260 -16.15 3.13 -8.79
CA PHE A 260 -14.80 2.57 -8.74
C PHE A 260 -14.80 1.04 -8.92
N ALA A 261 -15.78 0.33 -8.34
CA ALA A 261 -15.91 -1.12 -8.52
C ALA A 261 -16.18 -1.47 -9.98
N LEU A 262 -17.07 -0.73 -10.65
CA LEU A 262 -17.36 -0.92 -12.06
C LEU A 262 -16.14 -0.59 -12.95
N HIS A 263 -15.45 0.51 -12.64
CA HIS A 263 -14.21 0.87 -13.35
C HIS A 263 -13.13 -0.22 -13.20
N ALA A 264 -12.91 -0.71 -11.98
CA ALA A 264 -11.97 -1.79 -11.73
C ALA A 264 -12.37 -3.07 -12.47
N PHE A 265 -13.65 -3.43 -12.46
CA PHE A 265 -14.16 -4.60 -13.17
C PHE A 265 -13.88 -4.50 -14.68
N VAL A 266 -14.12 -3.33 -15.29
CA VAL A 266 -13.82 -3.11 -16.72
C VAL A 266 -12.30 -3.17 -16.97
N THR A 267 -11.51 -2.50 -16.16
CA THR A 267 -10.05 -2.41 -16.35
C THR A 267 -9.34 -3.76 -16.17
N TYR A 268 -9.77 -4.58 -15.22
CA TYR A 268 -9.14 -5.87 -14.92
C TYR A 268 -9.88 -7.08 -15.53
N GLY A 269 -11.11 -6.91 -15.99
CA GLY A 269 -11.91 -8.00 -16.53
C GLY A 269 -11.98 -8.04 -18.05
N VAL A 270 -11.64 -6.94 -18.74
CA VAL A 270 -11.73 -6.82 -20.20
C VAL A 270 -10.35 -6.56 -20.82
N GLY A 271 -9.34 -6.19 -20.04
CA GLY A 271 -7.94 -6.02 -20.46
C GLY A 271 -7.15 -7.29 -20.26
#